data_e78b2cf62fd087eefe9f574eda10ee34
#
_entry.id   e78b2cf62fd087eefe9f574eda10ee34
#
_cell.length_a   1.000
_cell.length_b   1.000
_cell.length_c   1.000
_cell.angle_alpha   90.00
_cell.angle_beta   90.00
_cell.angle_gamma   90.00
#
_symmetry.space_group_name_H-M   'P 1'
#
loop_
_entity.id
_entity.type
_entity.pdbx_description
1 polymer ?
#
loop_
_entity_poly.entity_id
_entity_poly.type
_entity_poly.pdbx_seq_one_letter_code
_entity_poly.pdbx_strand_id
1 'polypeptide(L)'
;MDASVNRIPSSKDERALILGIRLHGSDAEDIENSLDELELLVRTAGAIVVTKQIVKRDRIDPAYIIGKGFLAELDGIIAEHRIRLVVFDLNNIRPAQVRNLEDRLKCRVIGRNEIIMDIFARRARSAESKIQVELAQLKYILPRLKGLGGVLSRLGGGIGTRGPGEKMLETDRRHILRRISTLNAKLKKISRHRDTLRKSRRGELIGAVVGYTNAGKSTVINFLARDDLFVEDRLFATLDSYTRAVYLAEGKKCLLIDTVGFIRNLPADLIESFKSTLEEIHNADFLVHVVDMSSHDIGSNIRTVNQEIAGLGCAGKDVILFFNKADLLADEALCNSVLNNYPGAIVGSAVSGLGMEELKGRIIELLDAGESRRHRGASASAAARAEGA
;
A
#
# COMPACT_ATOMS: atom_id res chain seq x y z
N MET A 1 9.51 13.41 -26.12
CA MET A 1 9.18 11.98 -26.15
C MET A 1 8.49 11.67 -24.85
N ASP A 2 7.17 11.46 -24.93
CA ASP A 2 6.35 11.07 -23.80
C ASP A 2 6.91 9.79 -23.20
N ALA A 3 7.30 9.85 -21.95
CA ALA A 3 7.57 8.67 -21.15
C ALA A 3 6.26 7.94 -20.89
N SER A 4 5.77 7.24 -21.90
CA SER A 4 4.73 6.23 -21.73
C SER A 4 5.38 5.02 -21.03
N VAL A 5 5.73 5.25 -19.76
CA VAL A 5 6.02 4.18 -18.81
C VAL A 5 4.81 3.26 -18.84
N ASN A 6 4.98 2.05 -19.34
CA ASN A 6 4.10 0.89 -19.39
C ASN A 6 2.77 1.05 -18.62
N ARG A 7 1.94 2.01 -19.03
CA ARG A 7 0.55 2.08 -18.54
C ARG A 7 -0.13 0.82 -19.04
N ILE A 8 -0.72 0.06 -18.13
CA ILE A 8 -1.67 -0.97 -18.51
C ILE A 8 -2.74 -0.27 -19.35
N PRO A 9 -2.90 -0.60 -20.66
CA PRO A 9 -3.91 0.05 -21.48
C PRO A 9 -5.25 -0.16 -20.81
N SER A 10 -6.03 0.89 -20.64
CA SER A 10 -7.38 0.85 -20.04
C SER A 10 -8.42 0.24 -20.99
N SER A 11 -8.10 -0.88 -21.65
CA SER A 11 -9.15 -1.65 -22.31
C SER A 11 -9.88 -2.41 -21.21
N LYS A 12 -11.16 -2.12 -21.01
CA LYS A 12 -12.06 -2.76 -20.02
C LYS A 12 -12.13 -4.29 -20.13
N ASP A 13 -11.33 -4.91 -21.00
CA ASP A 13 -11.37 -6.33 -21.36
C ASP A 13 -9.98 -6.99 -21.41
N GLU A 14 -8.97 -6.46 -20.72
CA GLU A 14 -7.66 -7.12 -20.69
C GLU A 14 -7.74 -8.40 -19.84
N ARG A 15 -7.70 -9.56 -20.51
CA ARG A 15 -7.81 -10.88 -19.87
C ARG A 15 -6.47 -11.27 -19.28
N ALA A 16 -6.47 -11.58 -17.98
CA ALA A 16 -5.28 -11.88 -17.20
C ALA A 16 -5.26 -13.31 -16.69
N LEU A 17 -4.06 -13.90 -16.69
CA LEU A 17 -3.70 -15.11 -15.96
C LEU A 17 -2.82 -14.72 -14.77
N ILE A 18 -3.12 -15.25 -13.60
CA ILE A 18 -2.32 -15.05 -12.39
C ILE A 18 -1.51 -16.31 -12.09
N LEU A 19 -0.22 -16.15 -11.81
CA LEU A 19 0.71 -17.23 -11.52
C LEU A 19 1.36 -17.06 -10.16
N GLY A 20 1.10 -18.01 -9.25
CA GLY A 20 1.83 -18.19 -8.01
C GLY A 20 2.96 -19.20 -8.15
N ILE A 21 4.06 -18.99 -7.45
CA ILE A 21 5.17 -19.92 -7.40
C ILE A 21 5.30 -20.49 -6.00
N ARG A 22 5.05 -21.78 -5.87
CA ARG A 22 5.25 -22.50 -4.64
C ARG A 22 6.64 -23.13 -4.62
N LEU A 23 7.51 -22.57 -3.80
CA LEU A 23 8.83 -23.14 -3.54
C LEU A 23 8.75 -24.26 -2.51
N HIS A 24 9.75 -25.14 -2.50
CA HIS A 24 9.85 -26.17 -1.48
C HIS A 24 9.91 -25.54 -0.08
N GLY A 25 9.07 -26.02 0.85
CA GLY A 25 8.96 -25.46 2.22
C GLY A 25 8.04 -24.25 2.37
N SER A 26 7.45 -23.71 1.29
CA SER A 26 6.42 -22.67 1.40
C SER A 26 5.08 -23.26 1.83
N ASP A 27 4.37 -22.57 2.70
CA ASP A 27 3.02 -22.93 3.08
C ASP A 27 2.07 -22.81 1.87
N ALA A 28 1.19 -23.79 1.69
CA ALA A 28 0.23 -23.79 0.60
C ALA A 28 -0.83 -22.69 0.79
N GLU A 29 -1.32 -22.56 2.01
CA GLU A 29 -2.36 -21.61 2.38
C GLU A 29 -1.89 -20.17 2.22
N ASP A 30 -0.64 -19.86 2.61
CA ASP A 30 -0.05 -18.53 2.40
C ASP A 30 0.02 -18.14 0.92
N ILE A 31 0.29 -19.12 0.03
CA ILE A 31 0.36 -18.85 -1.42
C ILE A 31 -1.03 -18.66 -2.01
N GLU A 32 -2.02 -19.45 -1.58
CA GLU A 32 -3.41 -19.28 -2.02
C GLU A 32 -3.94 -17.91 -1.58
N ASN A 33 -3.77 -17.54 -0.32
CA ASN A 33 -4.13 -16.23 0.21
C ASN A 33 -3.44 -15.09 -0.55
N SER A 34 -2.16 -15.23 -0.91
CA SER A 34 -1.41 -14.26 -1.70
C SER A 34 -1.96 -14.12 -3.12
N LEU A 35 -2.37 -15.23 -3.75
CA LEU A 35 -2.99 -15.21 -5.08
C LEU A 35 -4.39 -14.59 -5.07
N ASP A 36 -5.17 -14.84 -4.03
CA ASP A 36 -6.49 -14.21 -3.87
C ASP A 36 -6.37 -12.70 -3.73
N GLU A 37 -5.38 -12.25 -2.95
CA GLU A 37 -5.06 -10.84 -2.85
C GLU A 37 -4.58 -10.26 -4.18
N LEU A 38 -3.71 -10.97 -4.93
CA LEU A 38 -3.25 -10.55 -6.25
C LEU A 38 -4.41 -10.48 -7.25
N GLU A 39 -5.38 -11.39 -7.16
CA GLU A 39 -6.60 -11.32 -7.97
C GLU A 39 -7.37 -10.02 -7.72
N LEU A 40 -7.57 -9.64 -6.47
CA LEU A 40 -8.22 -8.39 -6.10
C LEU A 40 -7.44 -7.16 -6.61
N LEU A 41 -6.10 -7.20 -6.57
CA LEU A 41 -5.25 -6.17 -7.15
C LEU A 41 -5.44 -6.06 -8.66
N VAL A 42 -5.39 -7.16 -9.39
CA VAL A 42 -5.55 -7.20 -10.86
C VAL A 42 -6.93 -6.71 -11.27
N ARG A 43 -8.00 -7.11 -10.56
CA ARG A 43 -9.37 -6.60 -10.75
C ARG A 43 -9.46 -5.10 -10.46
N THR A 44 -8.81 -4.63 -9.39
CA THR A 44 -8.76 -3.19 -9.03
C THR A 44 -8.03 -2.38 -10.10
N ALA A 45 -7.00 -2.94 -10.73
CA ALA A 45 -6.31 -2.35 -11.87
C ALA A 45 -7.15 -2.35 -13.17
N GLY A 46 -8.30 -3.03 -13.18
CA GLY A 46 -9.28 -3.03 -14.29
C GLY A 46 -9.09 -4.16 -15.29
N ALA A 47 -8.29 -5.19 -14.99
CA ALA A 47 -8.19 -6.39 -15.81
C ALA A 47 -9.16 -7.48 -15.35
N ILE A 48 -9.49 -8.40 -16.25
CA ILE A 48 -10.38 -9.55 -15.98
C ILE A 48 -9.51 -10.77 -15.70
N VAL A 49 -9.53 -11.27 -14.47
CA VAL A 49 -8.83 -12.51 -14.13
C VAL A 49 -9.63 -13.70 -14.67
N VAL A 50 -9.03 -14.45 -15.58
CA VAL A 50 -9.65 -15.61 -16.23
C VAL A 50 -9.32 -16.88 -15.46
N THR A 51 -8.09 -17.03 -15.03
CA THR A 51 -7.63 -18.21 -14.29
C THR A 51 -6.45 -17.89 -13.38
N LYS A 52 -6.31 -18.69 -12.32
CA LYS A 52 -5.18 -18.69 -11.38
C LYS A 52 -4.48 -20.03 -11.45
N GLN A 53 -3.15 -20.05 -11.42
CA GLN A 53 -2.34 -21.27 -11.45
C GLN A 53 -1.23 -21.19 -10.38
N ILE A 54 -1.00 -22.28 -9.69
CA ILE A 54 0.12 -22.43 -8.75
C ILE A 54 1.13 -23.40 -9.35
N VAL A 55 2.35 -22.92 -9.55
CA VAL A 55 3.44 -23.71 -10.11
C VAL A 55 4.39 -24.13 -8.99
N LYS A 56 4.48 -25.44 -8.74
CA LYS A 56 5.43 -25.99 -7.75
C LYS A 56 6.83 -26.03 -8.35
N ARG A 57 7.83 -25.50 -7.65
CA ARG A 57 9.23 -25.47 -8.06
C ARG A 57 10.16 -25.61 -6.87
N ASP A 58 11.30 -26.26 -7.07
CA ASP A 58 12.37 -26.29 -6.08
C ASP A 58 13.15 -24.97 -6.06
N ARG A 59 13.26 -24.32 -7.22
CA ARG A 59 13.91 -23.02 -7.41
C ARG A 59 13.30 -22.26 -8.59
N ILE A 60 13.38 -20.93 -8.52
CA ILE A 60 13.00 -20.04 -9.61
C ILE A 60 13.99 -20.20 -10.78
N ASP A 61 13.45 -20.45 -11.98
CA ASP A 61 14.27 -20.54 -13.18
C ASP A 61 14.88 -19.15 -13.51
N PRO A 62 16.21 -19.08 -13.76
CA PRO A 62 16.86 -17.79 -14.00
C PRO A 62 16.46 -17.11 -15.31
N ALA A 63 15.96 -17.87 -16.30
CA ALA A 63 15.58 -17.37 -17.62
C ALA A 63 14.08 -17.11 -17.77
N TYR A 64 13.24 -17.99 -17.21
CA TYR A 64 11.78 -17.98 -17.45
C TYR A 64 10.93 -17.97 -16.18
N ILE A 65 11.56 -17.91 -15.00
CA ILE A 65 10.87 -18.00 -13.70
C ILE A 65 10.31 -19.41 -13.46
N ILE A 66 9.56 -19.91 -14.43
CA ILE A 66 8.93 -21.24 -14.48
C ILE A 66 9.69 -22.15 -15.49
N GLY A 67 9.62 -23.45 -15.29
CA GLY A 67 10.33 -24.40 -16.18
C GLY A 67 9.72 -24.48 -17.58
N LYS A 68 10.54 -24.90 -18.55
CA LYS A 68 10.17 -24.98 -19.97
C LYS A 68 8.93 -25.87 -20.24
N GLY A 69 8.72 -26.93 -19.47
CA GLY A 69 7.53 -27.80 -19.62
C GLY A 69 6.23 -27.05 -19.38
N PHE A 70 6.17 -26.32 -18.28
CA PHE A 70 4.98 -25.55 -17.94
C PHE A 70 4.73 -24.36 -18.89
N LEU A 71 5.78 -23.82 -19.53
CA LEU A 71 5.62 -22.81 -20.59
C LEU A 71 4.81 -23.33 -21.79
N ALA A 72 4.96 -24.60 -22.14
CA ALA A 72 4.18 -25.21 -23.23
C ALA A 72 2.71 -25.39 -22.84
N GLU A 73 2.42 -25.70 -21.58
CA GLU A 73 1.05 -25.75 -21.05
C GLU A 73 0.41 -24.35 -21.06
N LEU A 74 1.17 -23.32 -20.69
CA LEU A 74 0.70 -21.93 -20.72
C LEU A 74 0.33 -21.44 -22.12
N ASP A 75 1.02 -21.86 -23.16
CA ASP A 75 0.67 -21.51 -24.54
C ASP A 75 -0.77 -21.92 -24.87
N GLY A 76 -1.17 -23.14 -24.47
CA GLY A 76 -2.55 -23.64 -24.63
C GLY A 76 -3.56 -22.78 -23.89
N ILE A 77 -3.31 -22.50 -22.61
CA ILE A 77 -4.20 -21.70 -21.77
C ILE A 77 -4.32 -20.27 -22.30
N ILE A 78 -3.22 -19.67 -22.73
CA ILE A 78 -3.19 -18.31 -23.28
C ILE A 78 -4.02 -18.24 -24.58
N ALA A 79 -3.86 -19.21 -25.47
CA ALA A 79 -4.59 -19.26 -26.73
C ALA A 79 -6.10 -19.50 -26.51
N GLU A 80 -6.45 -20.50 -25.70
CA GLU A 80 -7.85 -20.87 -25.40
C GLU A 80 -8.62 -19.71 -24.78
N HIS A 81 -8.01 -19.06 -23.79
CA HIS A 81 -8.66 -18.00 -23.02
C HIS A 81 -8.38 -16.60 -23.56
N ARG A 82 -7.63 -16.44 -24.63
CA ARG A 82 -7.24 -15.15 -25.25
C ARG A 82 -6.60 -14.22 -24.21
N ILE A 83 -5.69 -14.75 -23.41
CA ILE A 83 -4.99 -14.00 -22.36
C ILE A 83 -4.01 -13.04 -23.01
N ARG A 84 -3.98 -11.79 -22.52
CA ARG A 84 -3.05 -10.75 -22.96
C ARG A 84 -2.09 -10.30 -21.89
N LEU A 85 -2.37 -10.66 -20.63
CA LEU A 85 -1.60 -10.27 -19.46
C LEU A 85 -1.34 -11.49 -18.59
N VAL A 86 -0.08 -11.73 -18.27
CA VAL A 86 0.35 -12.71 -17.26
C VAL A 86 0.93 -11.97 -16.06
N VAL A 87 0.38 -12.21 -14.89
CA VAL A 87 0.79 -11.56 -13.65
C VAL A 87 1.38 -12.60 -12.72
N PHE A 88 2.67 -12.44 -12.40
CA PHE A 88 3.33 -13.29 -11.43
C PHE A 88 3.18 -12.72 -10.01
N ASP A 89 2.90 -13.58 -9.06
CA ASP A 89 2.94 -13.21 -7.63
C ASP A 89 4.38 -13.15 -7.12
N LEU A 90 5.12 -12.22 -7.72
CA LEU A 90 6.51 -11.92 -7.38
C LEU A 90 6.71 -10.41 -7.32
N ASN A 91 7.42 -9.95 -6.30
CA ASN A 91 7.72 -8.52 -6.13
C ASN A 91 8.71 -8.00 -7.17
N ASN A 92 9.69 -8.82 -7.54
CA ASN A 92 10.74 -8.44 -8.45
C ASN A 92 10.98 -9.49 -9.51
N ILE A 93 10.66 -9.15 -10.76
CA ILE A 93 11.01 -9.95 -11.93
C ILE A 93 12.19 -9.25 -12.64
N ARG A 94 13.21 -10.02 -12.99
CA ARG A 94 14.37 -9.47 -13.70
C ARG A 94 13.98 -9.07 -15.13
N PRO A 95 14.47 -7.94 -15.66
CA PRO A 95 14.12 -7.49 -17.02
C PRO A 95 14.38 -8.53 -18.11
N ALA A 96 15.42 -9.36 -17.95
CA ALA A 96 15.71 -10.45 -18.88
C ALA A 96 14.63 -11.54 -18.83
N GLN A 97 14.11 -11.87 -17.63
CA GLN A 97 13.03 -12.86 -17.47
C GLN A 97 11.73 -12.35 -18.09
N VAL A 98 11.39 -11.07 -17.86
CA VAL A 98 10.20 -10.44 -18.48
C VAL A 98 10.29 -10.57 -20.00
N ARG A 99 11.40 -10.15 -20.62
CA ARG A 99 11.57 -10.23 -22.06
C ARG A 99 11.48 -11.66 -22.60
N ASN A 100 12.18 -12.61 -21.95
CA ASN A 100 12.16 -13.99 -22.38
C ASN A 100 10.75 -14.57 -22.34
N LEU A 101 9.97 -14.22 -21.30
CA LEU A 101 8.58 -14.65 -21.15
C LEU A 101 7.68 -13.98 -22.19
N GLU A 102 7.78 -12.67 -22.40
CA GLU A 102 6.98 -11.92 -23.39
C GLU A 102 7.28 -12.38 -24.80
N ASP A 103 8.59 -12.61 -25.13
CA ASP A 103 9.01 -13.14 -26.43
C ASP A 103 8.45 -14.54 -26.68
N ARG A 104 8.36 -15.36 -25.63
CA ARG A 104 7.87 -16.74 -25.71
C ARG A 104 6.35 -16.83 -25.72
N LEU A 105 5.66 -16.13 -24.81
CA LEU A 105 4.22 -16.22 -24.59
C LEU A 105 3.41 -15.27 -25.47
N LYS A 106 4.06 -14.29 -26.13
CA LYS A 106 3.44 -13.24 -26.94
C LYS A 106 2.33 -12.43 -26.22
N CYS A 107 2.45 -12.32 -24.89
CA CYS A 107 1.59 -11.52 -24.04
C CYS A 107 2.45 -10.70 -23.07
N ARG A 108 1.87 -9.69 -22.46
CA ARG A 108 2.56 -8.88 -21.44
C ARG A 108 2.77 -9.69 -20.18
N VAL A 109 3.94 -9.46 -19.56
CA VAL A 109 4.33 -10.11 -18.30
C VAL A 109 4.72 -9.05 -17.29
N ILE A 110 4.05 -9.06 -16.13
CA ILE A 110 4.32 -8.14 -15.03
C ILE A 110 4.32 -8.88 -13.69
N GLY A 111 4.85 -8.25 -12.66
CA GLY A 111 4.81 -8.74 -11.29
C GLY A 111 3.84 -7.95 -10.41
N ARG A 112 3.78 -8.31 -9.14
CA ARG A 112 2.93 -7.69 -8.14
C ARG A 112 3.19 -6.18 -7.98
N ASN A 113 4.47 -5.80 -8.01
CA ASN A 113 4.86 -4.40 -7.84
C ASN A 113 4.33 -3.48 -8.95
N GLU A 114 4.33 -3.94 -10.20
CA GLU A 114 3.82 -3.19 -11.34
C GLU A 114 2.32 -2.96 -11.22
N ILE A 115 1.54 -3.96 -10.79
CA ILE A 115 0.10 -3.83 -10.55
C ILE A 115 -0.17 -2.79 -9.46
N ILE A 116 0.52 -2.86 -8.33
CA ILE A 116 0.35 -1.90 -7.23
C ILE A 116 0.67 -0.48 -7.70
N MET A 117 1.78 -0.29 -8.43
CA MET A 117 2.14 1.02 -8.97
C MET A 117 1.12 1.55 -9.99
N ASP A 118 0.50 0.70 -10.81
CA ASP A 118 -0.55 1.10 -11.74
C ASP A 118 -1.82 1.55 -10.99
N ILE A 119 -2.25 0.81 -9.97
CA ILE A 119 -3.37 1.20 -9.11
C ILE A 119 -3.11 2.58 -8.49
N PHE A 120 -1.91 2.78 -7.92
CA PHE A 120 -1.53 4.05 -7.32
C PHE A 120 -1.51 5.20 -8.33
N ALA A 121 -1.01 4.95 -9.55
CA ALA A 121 -1.00 5.94 -10.62
C ALA A 121 -2.41 6.39 -11.04
N ARG A 122 -3.38 5.49 -10.98
CA ARG A 122 -4.80 5.79 -11.26
C ARG A 122 -5.51 6.48 -10.10
N ARG A 123 -5.10 6.19 -8.86
CA ARG A 123 -5.72 6.73 -7.64
C ARG A 123 -5.15 8.07 -7.20
N ALA A 124 -3.93 8.41 -7.59
CA ALA A 124 -3.28 9.67 -7.24
C ALA A 124 -4.05 10.88 -7.79
N ARG A 125 -4.70 11.64 -6.91
CA ARG A 125 -5.50 12.82 -7.26
C ARG A 125 -4.75 14.12 -6.93
N SER A 126 -4.13 14.20 -5.74
CA SER A 126 -3.39 15.38 -5.32
C SER A 126 -2.09 15.56 -6.11
N ALA A 127 -1.57 16.78 -6.11
CA ALA A 127 -0.26 17.06 -6.71
C ALA A 127 0.85 16.28 -6.01
N GLU A 128 0.71 16.03 -4.70
CA GLU A 128 1.68 15.31 -3.90
C GLU A 128 1.68 13.82 -4.25
N SER A 129 0.53 13.14 -4.19
CA SER A 129 0.45 11.72 -4.53
C SER A 129 0.89 11.42 -5.96
N LYS A 130 0.59 12.31 -6.92
CA LYS A 130 1.11 12.19 -8.29
C LYS A 130 2.63 12.24 -8.34
N ILE A 131 3.26 13.16 -7.59
CA ILE A 131 4.71 13.27 -7.50
C ILE A 131 5.30 12.02 -6.83
N GLN A 132 4.69 11.52 -5.76
CA GLN A 132 5.13 10.33 -5.04
C GLN A 132 5.09 9.09 -5.93
N VAL A 133 3.99 8.88 -6.66
CA VAL A 133 3.84 7.75 -7.58
C VAL A 133 4.84 7.85 -8.72
N GLU A 134 5.00 9.02 -9.35
CA GLU A 134 5.99 9.23 -10.41
C GLU A 134 7.41 8.93 -9.90
N LEU A 135 7.74 9.39 -8.68
CA LEU A 135 9.03 9.13 -8.05
C LEU A 135 9.27 7.63 -7.84
N ALA A 136 8.28 6.89 -7.32
CA ALA A 136 8.36 5.45 -7.13
C ALA A 136 8.57 4.71 -8.47
N GLN A 137 7.80 5.06 -9.49
CA GLN A 137 7.94 4.49 -10.83
C GLN A 137 9.34 4.72 -11.42
N LEU A 138 9.87 5.93 -11.29
CA LEU A 138 11.21 6.25 -11.79
C LEU A 138 12.31 5.50 -11.02
N LYS A 139 12.19 5.37 -9.69
CA LYS A 139 13.11 4.58 -8.87
C LYS A 139 13.06 3.09 -9.25
N TYR A 140 11.89 2.56 -9.51
CA TYR A 140 11.68 1.18 -9.93
C TYR A 140 12.30 0.89 -11.31
N ILE A 141 12.19 1.84 -12.26
CA ILE A 141 12.71 1.67 -13.63
C ILE A 141 14.23 1.88 -13.70
N LEU A 142 14.78 2.80 -12.91
CA LEU A 142 16.19 3.20 -12.97
C LEU A 142 17.19 2.03 -12.94
N PRO A 143 17.12 1.05 -12.01
CA PRO A 143 18.01 -0.10 -12.01
C PRO A 143 17.76 -1.05 -13.19
N ARG A 144 16.54 -1.06 -13.74
CA ARG A 144 16.12 -1.94 -14.85
C ARG A 144 16.63 -1.48 -16.20
N LEU A 145 16.97 -0.20 -16.38
CA LEU A 145 17.56 0.34 -17.59
C LEU A 145 18.89 -0.34 -17.93
N LYS A 146 19.72 -0.70 -16.95
CA LYS A 146 20.98 -1.40 -17.17
C LYS A 146 20.81 -2.75 -17.89
N GLY A 147 19.69 -3.43 -17.70
CA GLY A 147 19.38 -4.71 -18.36
C GLY A 147 18.95 -4.58 -19.84
N LEU A 148 18.54 -3.36 -20.27
CA LEU A 148 18.12 -3.10 -21.66
C LEU A 148 19.29 -2.80 -22.60
N GLY A 149 20.46 -2.40 -22.07
CA GLY A 149 21.62 -1.99 -22.85
C GLY A 149 22.30 -3.10 -23.62
N GLY A 150 22.28 -4.34 -23.13
CA GLY A 150 22.93 -5.48 -23.77
C GLY A 150 22.35 -5.88 -25.15
N VAL A 151 21.13 -5.42 -25.47
CA VAL A 151 20.47 -5.69 -26.75
C VAL A 151 20.81 -4.61 -27.80
N LEU A 152 20.88 -3.35 -27.35
CA LEU A 152 21.20 -2.21 -28.20
C LEU A 152 22.73 -2.12 -28.55
N SER A 153 23.58 -2.68 -27.68
CA SER A 153 25.03 -2.69 -27.90
C SER A 153 25.51 -3.77 -28.89
N ARG A 154 24.68 -4.79 -29.19
CA ARG A 154 25.01 -5.82 -30.20
C ARG A 154 25.01 -5.31 -31.67
N LEU A 155 24.50 -4.10 -31.91
CA LEU A 155 24.32 -3.54 -33.27
C LEU A 155 25.44 -2.60 -33.75
N GLY A 156 26.60 -2.56 -33.12
CA GLY A 156 27.73 -1.82 -33.66
C GLY A 156 28.64 -1.18 -32.60
N GLY A 157 29.59 -1.92 -32.14
CA GLY A 157 30.69 -1.39 -31.33
C GLY A 157 31.84 -2.38 -31.28
N GLY A 158 32.99 -2.03 -31.81
CA GLY A 158 34.23 -2.75 -31.58
C GLY A 158 34.67 -2.70 -30.13
N ILE A 159 35.56 -3.59 -29.70
CA ILE A 159 36.14 -3.65 -28.35
C ILE A 159 36.68 -2.25 -27.98
N GLY A 160 36.11 -1.64 -26.92
CA GLY A 160 36.55 -0.34 -26.36
C GLY A 160 35.79 0.91 -26.81
N THR A 161 34.80 0.82 -27.70
CA THR A 161 33.98 1.96 -28.10
C THR A 161 32.57 1.86 -27.51
N ARG A 162 32.09 2.94 -26.86
CA ARG A 162 30.69 3.04 -26.43
C ARG A 162 29.76 3.11 -27.63
N GLY A 163 28.96 2.07 -27.85
CA GLY A 163 27.98 2.03 -28.92
C GLY A 163 26.88 3.11 -28.78
N PRO A 164 26.17 3.44 -29.88
CA PRO A 164 25.10 4.43 -29.86
C PRO A 164 24.00 4.09 -28.84
N GLY A 165 23.73 2.80 -28.60
CA GLY A 165 22.78 2.33 -27.56
C GLY A 165 23.24 2.61 -26.14
N GLU A 166 24.53 2.54 -25.83
CA GLU A 166 25.07 2.87 -24.50
C GLU A 166 24.98 4.38 -24.22
N LYS A 167 25.20 5.23 -25.21
CA LYS A 167 25.07 6.69 -25.11
C LYS A 167 23.61 7.06 -24.88
N MET A 168 22.67 6.42 -25.55
CA MET A 168 21.24 6.65 -25.41
C MET A 168 20.76 6.27 -24.01
N LEU A 169 21.14 5.10 -23.50
CA LEU A 169 20.82 4.64 -22.15
C LEU A 169 21.42 5.54 -21.06
N GLU A 170 22.65 6.01 -21.24
CA GLU A 170 23.27 6.94 -20.30
C GLU A 170 22.56 8.29 -20.29
N THR A 171 22.06 8.73 -21.45
CA THR A 171 21.26 9.95 -21.57
C THR A 171 19.92 9.78 -20.85
N ASP A 172 19.21 8.67 -21.09
CA ASP A 172 17.93 8.35 -20.45
C ASP A 172 18.12 8.23 -18.93
N ARG A 173 19.17 7.55 -18.48
CA ARG A 173 19.52 7.45 -17.06
C ARG A 173 19.73 8.83 -16.43
N ARG A 174 20.46 9.73 -17.10
CA ARG A 174 20.66 11.10 -16.62
C ARG A 174 19.36 11.90 -16.57
N HIS A 175 18.49 11.73 -17.55
CA HIS A 175 17.16 12.35 -17.53
C HIS A 175 16.33 11.88 -16.36
N ILE A 176 16.28 10.58 -16.09
CA ILE A 176 15.56 9.99 -14.95
C ILE A 176 16.13 10.49 -13.63
N LEU A 177 17.46 10.50 -13.46
CA LEU A 177 18.08 11.00 -12.22
C LEU A 177 17.78 12.49 -11.97
N ARG A 178 17.82 13.33 -13.02
CA ARG A 178 17.42 14.73 -12.91
C ARG A 178 15.95 14.88 -12.53
N ARG A 179 15.07 14.06 -13.12
CA ARG A 179 13.64 14.06 -12.79
C ARG A 179 13.41 13.66 -11.34
N ILE A 180 14.05 12.59 -10.86
CA ILE A 180 14.02 12.16 -9.45
C ILE A 180 14.45 13.31 -8.52
N SER A 181 15.56 13.99 -8.82
CA SER A 181 16.03 15.12 -8.03
C SER A 181 15.00 16.25 -7.98
N THR A 182 14.41 16.60 -9.12
CA THR A 182 13.37 17.64 -9.21
C THR A 182 12.12 17.27 -8.40
N LEU A 183 11.67 16.00 -8.47
CA LEU A 183 10.50 15.54 -7.73
C LEU A 183 10.76 15.52 -6.22
N ASN A 184 11.94 15.09 -5.78
CA ASN A 184 12.34 15.14 -4.38
C ASN A 184 12.36 16.60 -3.84
N ALA A 185 12.85 17.55 -4.63
CA ALA A 185 12.84 18.96 -4.25
C ALA A 185 11.40 19.49 -4.09
N LYS A 186 10.48 19.08 -4.98
CA LYS A 186 9.06 19.44 -4.89
C LYS A 186 8.40 18.83 -3.63
N LEU A 187 8.62 17.55 -3.34
CA LEU A 187 8.10 16.88 -2.13
C LEU A 187 8.61 17.59 -0.87
N LYS A 188 9.89 17.94 -0.81
CA LYS A 188 10.45 18.67 0.33
C LYS A 188 9.80 20.04 0.56
N LYS A 189 9.38 20.76 -0.50
CA LYS A 189 8.61 22.01 -0.38
C LYS A 189 7.22 21.74 0.19
N ILE A 190 6.53 20.71 -0.27
CA ILE A 190 5.19 20.33 0.20
C ILE A 190 5.24 19.94 1.68
N SER A 191 6.21 19.11 2.09
CA SER A 191 6.42 18.73 3.50
C SER A 191 6.60 19.95 4.40
N ARG A 192 7.45 20.91 4.03
CA ARG A 192 7.63 22.14 4.79
C ARG A 192 6.35 22.97 4.94
N HIS A 193 5.53 23.03 3.90
CA HIS A 193 4.24 23.73 3.97
C HIS A 193 3.28 23.02 4.93
N ARG A 194 3.23 21.69 4.90
CA ARG A 194 2.46 20.89 5.87
C ARG A 194 2.90 21.15 7.32
N ASP A 195 4.21 21.20 7.59
CA ASP A 195 4.73 21.46 8.93
C ASP A 195 4.26 22.84 9.45
N THR A 196 4.15 23.83 8.56
CA THR A 196 3.62 25.12 8.91
C THR A 196 2.13 25.05 9.26
N LEU A 197 1.32 24.33 8.47
CA LEU A 197 -0.10 24.14 8.74
C LEU A 197 -0.35 23.31 10.01
N ARG A 198 0.53 22.33 10.32
CA ARG A 198 0.46 21.55 11.56
C ARG A 198 0.68 22.41 12.80
N LYS A 199 1.57 23.39 12.75
CA LYS A 199 1.81 24.32 13.87
C LYS A 199 0.55 25.10 14.26
N SER A 200 -0.36 25.36 13.32
CA SER A 200 -1.63 26.03 13.61
C SER A 200 -2.67 25.13 14.29
N ARG A 201 -2.48 23.79 14.26
CA ARG A 201 -3.38 22.80 14.91
C ARG A 201 -2.88 22.36 16.29
N ARG A 202 -1.95 23.09 16.89
CA ARG A 202 -1.44 22.83 18.24
C ARG A 202 -2.59 22.91 19.25
N GLY A 203 -2.83 21.79 19.94
CA GLY A 203 -3.87 21.69 20.97
C GLY A 203 -4.98 20.70 20.65
N GLU A 204 -5.19 20.32 19.39
CA GLU A 204 -6.15 19.30 19.02
C GLU A 204 -5.55 17.88 19.17
N LEU A 205 -6.35 16.92 19.60
CA LEU A 205 -5.96 15.50 19.59
C LEU A 205 -6.05 14.97 18.16
N ILE A 206 -5.01 14.33 17.70
CA ILE A 206 -4.90 13.81 16.34
C ILE A 206 -4.78 12.29 16.38
N GLY A 207 -5.73 11.58 15.78
CA GLY A 207 -5.68 10.14 15.56
C GLY A 207 -5.39 9.80 14.10
N ALA A 208 -4.64 8.74 13.85
CA ALA A 208 -4.50 8.16 12.52
C ALA A 208 -5.22 6.83 12.44
N VAL A 209 -6.04 6.66 11.40
CA VAL A 209 -6.75 5.41 11.15
C VAL A 209 -5.90 4.55 10.23
N VAL A 210 -5.40 3.44 10.75
CA VAL A 210 -4.49 2.52 10.08
C VAL A 210 -5.16 1.16 9.93
N GLY A 211 -4.65 0.32 9.04
CA GLY A 211 -5.17 -1.03 8.83
C GLY A 211 -4.90 -1.53 7.43
N TYR A 212 -5.20 -2.78 7.21
CA TYR A 212 -5.02 -3.41 5.92
C TYR A 212 -5.86 -2.73 4.83
N THR A 213 -5.46 -2.88 3.57
CA THR A 213 -6.27 -2.34 2.46
C THR A 213 -7.66 -2.96 2.47
N ASN A 214 -8.68 -2.16 2.17
CA ASN A 214 -10.09 -2.57 2.20
C ASN A 214 -10.66 -2.97 3.58
N ALA A 215 -9.99 -2.68 4.69
CA ALA A 215 -10.53 -2.94 6.04
C ALA A 215 -11.71 -2.01 6.44
N GLY A 216 -12.02 -1.02 5.63
CA GLY A 216 -13.11 -0.07 5.89
C GLY A 216 -12.69 1.18 6.67
N LYS A 217 -11.39 1.57 6.63
CA LYS A 217 -10.88 2.76 7.32
C LYS A 217 -11.67 4.03 7.01
N SER A 218 -11.84 4.34 5.73
CA SER A 218 -12.58 5.53 5.27
C SER A 218 -14.04 5.47 5.66
N THR A 219 -14.66 4.27 5.69
CA THR A 219 -16.04 4.06 6.14
C THR A 219 -16.19 4.38 7.63
N VAL A 220 -15.24 3.91 8.47
CA VAL A 220 -15.20 4.22 9.91
C VAL A 220 -15.09 5.73 10.13
N ILE A 221 -14.21 6.41 9.41
CA ILE A 221 -14.04 7.86 9.54
C ILE A 221 -15.30 8.60 9.07
N ASN A 222 -15.90 8.21 7.95
CA ASN A 222 -17.12 8.84 7.45
C ASN A 222 -18.27 8.71 8.45
N PHE A 223 -18.45 7.52 9.05
CA PHE A 223 -19.44 7.33 10.08
C PHE A 223 -19.20 8.25 11.28
N LEU A 224 -17.97 8.31 11.79
CA LEU A 224 -17.61 9.14 12.93
C LEU A 224 -17.75 10.64 12.64
N ALA A 225 -17.41 11.07 11.43
CA ALA A 225 -17.50 12.46 10.98
C ALA A 225 -18.92 12.86 10.58
N ARG A 226 -19.88 11.92 10.50
CA ARG A 226 -21.22 12.10 9.95
C ARG A 226 -21.18 12.66 8.51
N ASP A 227 -20.32 12.10 7.69
CA ASP A 227 -20.04 12.54 6.34
C ASP A 227 -20.43 11.44 5.36
N ASP A 228 -21.22 11.75 4.33
CA ASP A 228 -21.72 10.76 3.34
C ASP A 228 -20.81 10.65 2.12
N LEU A 229 -19.48 10.76 2.30
CA LEU A 229 -18.57 10.62 1.18
C LEU A 229 -18.53 9.19 0.67
N PHE A 230 -18.62 9.08 -0.64
CA PHE A 230 -18.58 7.80 -1.34
C PHE A 230 -17.28 7.03 -1.05
N VAL A 231 -17.41 5.82 -0.53
CA VAL A 231 -16.31 4.88 -0.29
C VAL A 231 -16.43 3.75 -1.31
N GLU A 232 -15.35 3.47 -2.02
CA GLU A 232 -15.30 2.35 -2.96
C GLU A 232 -14.83 1.08 -2.25
N ASP A 233 -15.52 -0.04 -2.48
CA ASP A 233 -15.10 -1.38 -2.04
C ASP A 233 -14.02 -1.92 -3.00
N ARG A 234 -12.82 -1.33 -2.93
CA ARG A 234 -11.66 -1.69 -3.75
C ARG A 234 -10.37 -1.47 -2.98
N LEU A 235 -9.35 -2.25 -3.33
CA LEU A 235 -8.03 -2.07 -2.74
C LEU A 235 -7.48 -0.67 -3.05
N PHE A 236 -6.83 -0.06 -2.08
CA PHE A 236 -6.26 1.29 -2.17
C PHE A 236 -7.28 2.37 -2.62
N ALA A 237 -8.50 2.31 -2.08
CA ALA A 237 -9.51 3.33 -2.34
C ALA A 237 -9.02 4.73 -1.93
N THR A 238 -8.25 4.81 -0.84
CA THR A 238 -7.62 6.03 -0.33
C THR A 238 -6.12 5.98 -0.57
N LEU A 239 -5.59 6.94 -1.32
CA LEU A 239 -4.15 7.16 -1.52
C LEU A 239 -3.70 8.52 -0.95
N ASP A 240 -4.55 9.52 -1.06
CA ASP A 240 -4.34 10.84 -0.45
C ASP A 240 -4.81 10.81 1.00
N SER A 241 -3.99 11.26 1.94
CA SER A 241 -4.42 11.39 3.34
C SER A 241 -5.40 12.57 3.50
N TYR A 242 -6.54 12.30 4.10
CA TYR A 242 -7.52 13.31 4.42
C TYR A 242 -7.68 13.44 5.92
N THR A 243 -7.63 14.68 6.43
CA THR A 243 -7.91 14.95 7.85
C THR A 243 -9.35 15.42 8.02
N ARG A 244 -10.06 14.81 8.96
CA ARG A 244 -11.44 15.16 9.28
C ARG A 244 -11.59 15.48 10.75
N ALA A 245 -12.39 16.50 11.03
CA ALA A 245 -12.82 16.79 12.39
C ALA A 245 -13.97 15.84 12.77
N VAL A 246 -13.83 15.18 13.90
CA VAL A 246 -14.84 14.29 14.46
C VAL A 246 -15.31 14.88 15.78
N TYR A 247 -16.61 15.12 15.88
CA TYR A 247 -17.26 15.61 17.08
C TYR A 247 -17.73 14.40 17.90
N LEU A 248 -17.09 14.19 19.06
CA LEU A 248 -17.28 13.01 19.90
C LEU A 248 -18.38 13.24 20.94
N ALA A 249 -18.39 14.41 21.59
CA ALA A 249 -19.37 14.86 22.56
C ALA A 249 -19.42 16.39 22.55
N GLU A 250 -20.32 17.00 23.36
CA GLU A 250 -20.40 18.45 23.50
C GLU A 250 -19.05 19.02 23.97
N GLY A 251 -18.49 19.92 23.18
CA GLY A 251 -17.18 20.53 23.44
C GLY A 251 -15.95 19.64 23.17
N LYS A 252 -16.14 18.34 22.83
CA LYS A 252 -15.03 17.40 22.56
C LYS A 252 -14.94 17.05 21.10
N LYS A 253 -13.80 17.38 20.48
CA LYS A 253 -13.48 17.02 19.09
C LYS A 253 -12.07 16.47 18.98
N CYS A 254 -11.85 15.63 17.99
CA CYS A 254 -10.53 15.20 17.56
C CYS A 254 -10.39 15.30 16.04
N LEU A 255 -9.16 15.25 15.56
CA LEU A 255 -8.88 15.12 14.14
C LEU A 255 -8.53 13.67 13.84
N LEU A 256 -9.22 13.04 12.87
CA LEU A 256 -8.87 11.74 12.35
C LEU A 256 -8.27 11.87 10.97
N ILE A 257 -7.17 11.18 10.76
CA ILE A 257 -6.46 11.13 9.48
C ILE A 257 -6.72 9.77 8.84
N ASP A 258 -7.32 9.78 7.64
CA ASP A 258 -7.40 8.59 6.79
C ASP A 258 -6.03 8.33 6.16
N THR A 259 -5.55 7.09 6.27
CA THR A 259 -4.23 6.71 5.76
C THR A 259 -4.35 5.70 4.63
N VAL A 260 -3.28 5.59 3.83
CA VAL A 260 -3.15 4.52 2.82
C VAL A 260 -3.23 3.16 3.51
N GLY A 261 -4.00 2.24 2.94
CA GLY A 261 -4.08 0.87 3.46
C GLY A 261 -2.78 0.11 3.26
N PHE A 262 -2.37 -0.64 4.28
CA PHE A 262 -1.25 -1.56 4.18
C PHE A 262 -1.63 -2.81 3.39
N ILE A 263 -0.66 -3.43 2.77
CA ILE A 263 -0.78 -4.68 2.02
C ILE A 263 0.50 -5.49 2.20
N ARG A 264 0.42 -6.81 2.07
CA ARG A 264 1.60 -7.66 2.08
C ARG A 264 2.55 -7.30 0.95
N ASN A 265 3.84 -7.33 1.25
CA ASN A 265 4.88 -7.13 0.23
C ASN A 265 4.79 -5.79 -0.51
N LEU A 266 4.42 -4.70 0.20
CA LEU A 266 4.43 -3.37 -0.40
C LEU A 266 5.85 -3.03 -0.91
N PRO A 267 5.99 -2.56 -2.16
CA PRO A 267 7.31 -2.21 -2.70
C PRO A 267 8.04 -1.17 -1.85
N ALA A 268 9.31 -1.44 -1.51
CA ALA A 268 10.11 -0.52 -0.69
C ALA A 268 10.23 0.89 -1.32
N ASP A 269 10.32 0.95 -2.66
CA ASP A 269 10.36 2.22 -3.41
C ASP A 269 9.06 3.03 -3.24
N LEU A 270 7.91 2.34 -3.07
CA LEU A 270 6.63 2.97 -2.76
C LEU A 270 6.62 3.46 -1.31
N ILE A 271 6.99 2.62 -0.34
CA ILE A 271 7.07 3.01 1.08
C ILE A 271 7.93 4.27 1.22
N GLU A 272 9.12 4.29 0.61
CA GLU A 272 10.01 5.46 0.64
C GLU A 272 9.38 6.69 -0.02
N SER A 273 8.69 6.52 -1.14
CA SER A 273 8.05 7.62 -1.85
C SER A 273 6.85 8.18 -1.09
N PHE A 274 6.11 7.34 -0.36
CA PHE A 274 4.96 7.73 0.46
C PHE A 274 5.32 8.06 1.91
N LYS A 275 6.61 8.10 2.25
CA LYS A 275 7.09 8.40 3.60
C LYS A 275 6.46 9.67 4.18
N SER A 276 6.30 10.72 3.39
CA SER A 276 5.68 11.97 3.86
C SER A 276 4.17 11.82 4.18
N THR A 277 3.48 10.90 3.52
CA THR A 277 2.08 10.56 3.86
C THR A 277 2.03 9.67 5.10
N LEU A 278 2.98 8.74 5.23
CA LEU A 278 3.12 7.89 6.40
C LEU A 278 3.64 8.65 7.64
N GLU A 279 4.32 9.80 7.47
CA GLU A 279 4.68 10.71 8.55
C GLU A 279 3.46 11.25 9.31
N GLU A 280 2.27 11.22 8.71
CA GLU A 280 1.02 11.54 9.43
C GLU A 280 0.74 10.55 10.56
N ILE A 281 1.05 9.26 10.36
CA ILE A 281 0.94 8.21 11.39
C ILE A 281 1.93 8.51 12.53
N HIS A 282 3.15 8.93 12.18
CA HIS A 282 4.18 9.29 13.17
C HIS A 282 3.75 10.50 14.03
N ASN A 283 3.05 11.46 13.45
CA ASN A 283 2.64 12.68 14.13
C ASN A 283 1.30 12.56 14.85
N ALA A 284 0.54 11.49 14.66
CA ALA A 284 -0.68 11.24 15.39
C ALA A 284 -0.42 10.97 16.88
N ASP A 285 -1.34 11.37 17.76
CA ASP A 285 -1.26 11.11 19.20
C ASP A 285 -1.64 9.66 19.52
N PHE A 286 -2.58 9.08 18.76
CA PHE A 286 -3.04 7.69 18.88
C PHE A 286 -3.36 7.08 17.52
N LEU A 287 -3.54 5.76 17.49
CA LEU A 287 -3.91 5.02 16.28
C LEU A 287 -5.24 4.29 16.47
N VAL A 288 -6.06 4.27 15.42
CA VAL A 288 -7.21 3.36 15.33
C VAL A 288 -6.86 2.31 14.29
N HIS A 289 -6.57 1.10 14.73
CA HIS A 289 -6.25 -0.01 13.85
C HIS A 289 -7.53 -0.75 13.45
N VAL A 290 -7.99 -0.52 12.24
CA VAL A 290 -9.19 -1.14 11.66
C VAL A 290 -8.83 -2.47 11.02
N VAL A 291 -9.49 -3.54 11.46
CA VAL A 291 -9.29 -4.92 10.98
C VAL A 291 -10.58 -5.44 10.35
N ASP A 292 -10.50 -6.05 9.19
CA ASP A 292 -11.62 -6.69 8.52
C ASP A 292 -11.87 -8.09 9.11
N MET A 293 -13.03 -8.28 9.76
CA MET A 293 -13.41 -9.57 10.34
C MET A 293 -13.81 -10.61 9.30
N SER A 294 -14.18 -10.20 8.09
CA SER A 294 -14.53 -11.13 7.01
C SER A 294 -13.30 -11.70 6.30
N SER A 295 -12.09 -11.24 6.68
CA SER A 295 -10.84 -11.73 6.10
C SER A 295 -10.50 -13.14 6.58
N HIS A 296 -10.05 -14.01 5.68
CA HIS A 296 -9.63 -15.38 6.00
C HIS A 296 -8.39 -15.42 6.92
N ASP A 297 -7.52 -14.41 6.89
CA ASP A 297 -6.27 -14.37 7.65
C ASP A 297 -6.12 -13.08 8.47
N ILE A 298 -7.03 -12.94 9.45
CA ILE A 298 -7.06 -11.79 10.37
C ILE A 298 -5.71 -11.61 11.09
N GLY A 299 -5.14 -12.71 11.60
CA GLY A 299 -3.90 -12.68 12.38
C GLY A 299 -2.71 -12.18 11.57
N SER A 300 -2.57 -12.59 10.32
CA SER A 300 -1.49 -12.13 9.45
C SER A 300 -1.66 -10.67 9.03
N ASN A 301 -2.91 -10.24 8.79
CA ASN A 301 -3.19 -8.84 8.46
C ASN A 301 -2.80 -7.91 9.63
N ILE A 302 -3.14 -8.30 10.86
CA ILE A 302 -2.73 -7.56 12.08
C ILE A 302 -1.21 -7.54 12.21
N ARG A 303 -0.54 -8.70 12.03
CA ARG A 303 0.94 -8.76 12.09
C ARG A 303 1.60 -7.86 11.05
N THR A 304 1.10 -7.88 9.81
CA THR A 304 1.61 -7.03 8.72
C THR A 304 1.50 -5.56 9.08
N VAL A 305 0.33 -5.10 9.53
CA VAL A 305 0.13 -3.69 9.92
C VAL A 305 1.01 -3.31 11.10
N ASN A 306 1.13 -4.17 12.12
CA ASN A 306 1.96 -3.91 13.28
C ASN A 306 3.46 -3.82 12.92
N GLN A 307 3.94 -4.64 11.99
CA GLN A 307 5.32 -4.57 11.47
C GLN A 307 5.58 -3.25 10.76
N GLU A 308 4.65 -2.79 9.92
CA GLU A 308 4.78 -1.51 9.22
C GLU A 308 4.74 -0.33 10.21
N ILE A 309 3.84 -0.33 11.19
CA ILE A 309 3.76 0.68 12.26
C ILE A 309 5.08 0.72 13.05
N ALA A 310 5.64 -0.44 13.38
CA ALA A 310 6.93 -0.53 14.06
C ALA A 310 8.08 -0.01 13.18
N GLY A 311 8.09 -0.34 11.88
CA GLY A 311 9.05 0.17 10.89
C GLY A 311 9.02 1.70 10.75
N LEU A 312 7.86 2.32 10.98
CA LEU A 312 7.69 3.78 11.02
C LEU A 312 8.09 4.41 12.36
N GLY A 313 8.55 3.62 13.35
CA GLY A 313 8.90 4.12 14.68
C GLY A 313 7.71 4.48 15.56
N CYS A 314 6.53 3.93 15.28
CA CYS A 314 5.27 4.24 15.96
C CYS A 314 4.79 3.15 16.95
N ALA A 315 5.63 2.15 17.28
CA ALA A 315 5.26 1.01 18.13
C ALA A 315 4.85 1.39 19.57
N GLY A 316 5.21 2.58 20.05
CA GLY A 316 4.89 3.04 21.41
C GLY A 316 3.62 3.90 21.52
N LYS A 317 2.83 4.01 20.45
CA LYS A 317 1.59 4.78 20.46
C LYS A 317 0.43 4.00 21.07
N ASP A 318 -0.52 4.71 21.67
CA ASP A 318 -1.78 4.11 22.09
C ASP A 318 -2.56 3.65 20.83
N VAL A 319 -2.96 2.37 20.80
CA VAL A 319 -3.67 1.75 19.66
C VAL A 319 -5.04 1.27 20.11
N ILE A 320 -6.10 1.75 19.47
CA ILE A 320 -7.45 1.20 19.58
C ILE A 320 -7.62 0.17 18.45
N LEU A 321 -7.82 -1.09 18.80
CA LEU A 321 -8.06 -2.15 17.83
C LEU A 321 -9.57 -2.26 17.58
N PHE A 322 -9.99 -1.97 16.34
CA PHE A 322 -11.39 -2.01 15.91
C PHE A 322 -11.58 -3.06 14.82
N PHE A 323 -12.30 -4.13 15.16
CA PHE A 323 -12.68 -5.20 14.25
C PHE A 323 -13.97 -4.81 13.53
N ASN A 324 -13.81 -4.43 12.27
CA ASN A 324 -14.88 -3.93 11.40
C ASN A 324 -15.51 -5.06 10.56
N LYS A 325 -16.65 -4.77 9.95
CA LYS A 325 -17.44 -5.67 9.08
C LYS A 325 -18.05 -6.87 9.81
N ALA A 326 -18.38 -6.72 11.09
CA ALA A 326 -19.09 -7.74 11.86
C ALA A 326 -20.46 -8.08 11.26
N ASP A 327 -21.06 -7.16 10.49
CA ASP A 327 -22.32 -7.37 9.76
C ASP A 327 -22.25 -8.44 8.65
N LEU A 328 -21.05 -8.79 8.19
CA LEU A 328 -20.83 -9.83 7.18
C LEU A 328 -20.66 -11.22 7.80
N LEU A 329 -20.61 -11.32 9.13
CA LEU A 329 -20.40 -12.59 9.82
C LEU A 329 -21.75 -13.20 10.23
N ALA A 330 -21.91 -14.48 9.92
CA ALA A 330 -23.06 -15.26 10.35
C ALA A 330 -22.87 -15.92 11.73
N ASP A 331 -21.64 -15.91 12.28
CA ASP A 331 -21.24 -16.67 13.47
C ASP A 331 -20.73 -15.76 14.60
N GLU A 332 -21.49 -15.69 15.69
CA GLU A 332 -21.12 -15.00 16.92
C GLU A 332 -19.89 -15.62 17.61
N ALA A 333 -19.61 -16.91 17.37
CA ALA A 333 -18.46 -17.59 17.98
C ALA A 333 -17.13 -16.98 17.51
N LEU A 334 -17.05 -16.50 16.28
CA LEU A 334 -15.87 -15.79 15.77
C LEU A 334 -15.66 -14.46 16.50
N CYS A 335 -16.73 -13.70 16.78
CA CYS A 335 -16.64 -12.45 17.54
C CYS A 335 -16.09 -12.72 18.96
N ASN A 336 -16.58 -13.75 19.63
CA ASN A 336 -16.11 -14.14 20.97
C ASN A 336 -14.64 -14.60 20.93
N SER A 337 -14.25 -15.37 19.92
CA SER A 337 -12.85 -15.81 19.73
C SER A 337 -11.91 -14.62 19.54
N VAL A 338 -12.30 -13.63 18.75
CA VAL A 338 -11.53 -12.41 18.54
C VAL A 338 -11.35 -11.63 19.83
N LEU A 339 -12.43 -11.41 20.61
CA LEU A 339 -12.36 -10.68 21.87
C LEU A 339 -11.50 -11.42 22.93
N ASN A 340 -11.51 -12.75 22.94
CA ASN A 340 -10.64 -13.54 23.81
C ASN A 340 -9.15 -13.41 23.42
N ASN A 341 -8.85 -13.39 22.13
CA ASN A 341 -7.48 -13.28 21.65
C ASN A 341 -6.91 -11.85 21.68
N TYR A 342 -7.80 -10.85 21.64
CA TYR A 342 -7.42 -9.43 21.63
C TYR A 342 -8.20 -8.66 22.72
N PRO A 343 -7.81 -8.79 23.99
CA PRO A 343 -8.48 -8.10 25.09
C PRO A 343 -8.50 -6.58 24.91
N GLY A 344 -9.67 -5.98 25.08
CA GLY A 344 -9.87 -4.52 24.89
C GLY A 344 -10.06 -4.08 23.45
N ALA A 345 -10.15 -5.02 22.49
CA ALA A 345 -10.58 -4.74 21.14
C ALA A 345 -12.08 -4.49 21.06
N ILE A 346 -12.49 -3.68 20.10
CA ILE A 346 -13.90 -3.36 19.84
C ILE A 346 -14.34 -4.13 18.59
N VAL A 347 -15.47 -4.81 18.66
CA VAL A 347 -16.10 -5.48 17.51
C VAL A 347 -17.25 -4.62 17.02
N GLY A 348 -17.31 -4.38 15.70
CA GLY A 348 -18.34 -3.52 15.16
C GLY A 348 -18.47 -3.55 13.63
N SER A 349 -19.31 -2.67 13.14
CA SER A 349 -19.53 -2.43 11.73
C SER A 349 -19.77 -0.95 11.48
N ALA A 350 -18.95 -0.35 10.66
CA ALA A 350 -19.13 1.05 10.26
C ALA A 350 -20.35 1.24 9.32
N VAL A 351 -20.89 0.17 8.76
CA VAL A 351 -22.09 0.21 7.90
C VAL A 351 -23.35 0.18 8.75
N SER A 352 -23.44 -0.73 9.74
CA SER A 352 -24.61 -0.86 10.61
C SER A 352 -24.58 0.08 11.83
N GLY A 353 -23.41 0.65 12.16
CA GLY A 353 -23.20 1.47 13.35
C GLY A 353 -22.87 0.67 14.62
N LEU A 354 -22.84 -0.65 14.56
CA LEU A 354 -22.48 -1.51 15.69
C LEU A 354 -21.06 -1.18 16.19
N GLY A 355 -20.88 -1.07 17.52
CA GLY A 355 -19.58 -0.80 18.17
C GLY A 355 -19.04 0.62 17.96
N MET A 356 -19.71 1.47 17.16
CA MET A 356 -19.21 2.81 16.84
C MET A 356 -19.29 3.78 18.02
N GLU A 357 -20.29 3.64 18.88
CA GLU A 357 -20.39 4.45 20.11
C GLU A 357 -19.33 4.03 21.15
N GLU A 358 -18.98 2.73 21.21
CA GLU A 358 -17.89 2.23 22.04
C GLU A 358 -16.55 2.78 21.55
N LEU A 359 -16.32 2.80 20.22
CA LEU A 359 -15.14 3.40 19.61
C LEU A 359 -15.02 4.88 19.96
N LYS A 360 -16.13 5.65 19.89
CA LYS A 360 -16.14 7.05 20.33
C LYS A 360 -15.79 7.19 21.81
N GLY A 361 -16.38 6.36 22.66
CA GLY A 361 -16.07 6.35 24.10
C GLY A 361 -14.59 6.15 24.37
N ARG A 362 -13.97 5.20 23.68
CA ARG A 362 -12.53 4.92 23.81
C ARG A 362 -11.65 6.08 23.32
N ILE A 363 -12.04 6.77 22.25
CA ILE A 363 -11.33 7.97 21.79
C ILE A 363 -11.47 9.11 22.83
N ILE A 364 -12.64 9.28 23.47
CA ILE A 364 -12.88 10.26 24.52
C ILE A 364 -11.96 9.99 25.73
N GLU A 365 -11.82 8.74 26.17
CA GLU A 365 -10.92 8.37 27.25
C GLU A 365 -9.47 8.78 26.97
N LEU A 366 -9.00 8.58 25.73
CA LEU A 366 -7.66 9.01 25.32
C LEU A 366 -7.52 10.54 25.32
N LEU A 367 -8.57 11.26 24.92
CA LEU A 367 -8.61 12.72 24.92
C LEU A 367 -8.47 13.25 26.36
N ASP A 368 -9.27 12.74 27.30
CA ASP A 368 -9.26 13.13 28.71
C ASP A 368 -7.92 12.80 29.39
N ALA A 369 -7.33 11.64 29.07
CA ALA A 369 -6.00 11.26 29.53
C ALA A 369 -4.89 12.18 29.00
N GLY A 370 -4.99 12.58 27.71
CA GLY A 370 -4.07 13.51 27.06
C GLY A 370 -4.13 14.92 27.66
N GLU A 371 -5.32 15.44 27.91
CA GLU A 371 -5.51 16.74 28.59
C GLU A 371 -4.93 16.73 30.01
N SER A 372 -5.17 15.65 30.76
CA SER A 372 -4.65 15.47 32.12
C SER A 372 -3.11 15.44 32.16
N ARG A 373 -2.47 14.84 31.15
CA ARG A 373 -0.99 14.84 30.99
C ARG A 373 -0.44 16.24 30.68
N ARG A 374 -1.13 16.99 29.80
CA ARG A 374 -0.75 18.38 29.42
C ARG A 374 -0.86 19.33 30.62
N HIS A 375 -1.91 19.24 31.41
CA HIS A 375 -2.09 20.07 32.63
C HIS A 375 -1.01 19.80 33.67
N ARG A 376 -0.66 18.54 33.93
CA ARG A 376 0.42 18.17 34.87
C ARG A 376 1.78 18.66 34.38
N GLY A 377 2.09 18.55 33.09
CA GLY A 377 3.31 19.05 32.49
C GLY A 377 3.44 20.58 32.56
N ALA A 378 2.34 21.31 32.33
CA ALA A 378 2.31 22.77 32.46
C ALA A 378 2.52 23.22 33.90
N SER A 379 1.90 22.55 34.88
CA SER A 379 2.05 22.83 36.31
C SER A 379 3.49 22.55 36.80
N ALA A 380 4.10 21.44 36.36
CA ALA A 380 5.49 21.11 36.67
C ALA A 380 6.51 22.12 36.10
N SER A 381 6.26 22.58 34.86
CA SER A 381 7.09 23.62 34.20
C SER A 381 6.93 25.01 34.85
N ALA A 382 5.73 25.33 35.36
CA ALA A 382 5.48 26.57 36.10
C ALA A 382 6.14 26.55 37.48
N ALA A 383 6.08 25.41 38.18
CA ALA A 383 6.78 25.21 39.48
C ALA A 383 8.30 25.31 39.33
N ALA A 384 8.88 24.66 38.32
CA ALA A 384 10.33 24.72 38.07
C ALA A 384 10.83 26.13 37.68
N ARG A 385 9.97 26.96 37.08
CA ARG A 385 10.30 28.39 36.80
C ARG A 385 10.18 29.29 38.04
N ALA A 386 9.31 28.91 38.99
CA ALA A 386 9.13 29.64 40.24
C ALA A 386 10.25 29.35 41.26
N GLU A 387 10.87 28.16 41.22
CA GLU A 387 12.00 27.77 42.07
C GLU A 387 13.37 28.23 41.53
N GLY A 388 13.43 28.70 40.30
CA GLY A 388 14.67 29.21 39.66
C GLY A 388 14.77 30.72 39.51
N ALA A 389 13.79 31.48 40.07
CA ALA A 389 13.75 32.95 40.14
C ALA A 389 13.93 33.40 41.61
#